data_2410b7e6a115447b94af966f372bcd91
#
_entry.id   2410b7e6a115447b94af966f372bcd91
#
_cell.length_a   1.000
_cell.length_b   1.000
_cell.length_c   1.000
_cell.angle_alpha   90.00
_cell.angle_beta   90.00
_cell.angle_gamma   90.00
#
_symmetry.space_group_name_H-M   'P 1'
#
loop_
_entity.id
_entity.type
_entity.pdbx_description
1 polymer ?
#
loop_
_entity_poly.entity_id
_entity_poly.type
_entity_poly.pdbx_seq_one_letter_code
_entity_poly.pdbx_strand_id
1 'polypeptide(L)'
;MAVITSKGTMDKQNPSIRKYIADRAELVGAIRLPNTAFKQTANTEVVTDILFFRKREEKINATIENTEWFATGKTEEGYEINNYYIAHPEMGLGTLAKETGLYGAEDITVKPDGRDLSEAINAAISRLPQDFYVNPEPTEEEETQKNHAIEVDYSVRQMNYKAENGKLYRRVGDEMKEEEIPHQPKDAYERIEKMIGLRTALREIIEIQTKNCDDETLAKAQEKLGKLYDGF
;
A
#
# COMPACT_ATOMS: atom_id res chain seq x y z
N MET A 1 6.88 1.16 6.59
CA MET A 1 5.78 0.77 5.66
C MET A 1 4.49 0.68 6.44
N ALA A 2 3.38 1.24 5.92
CA ALA A 2 2.05 1.06 6.51
C ALA A 2 1.18 0.22 5.55
N VAL A 3 0.37 -0.70 6.10
CA VAL A 3 -0.48 -1.62 5.33
C VAL A 3 -1.85 -1.71 6.00
N ILE A 4 -2.93 -1.66 5.21
CA ILE A 4 -4.29 -1.94 5.68
C ILE A 4 -4.63 -3.39 5.32
N THR A 5 -5.07 -4.16 6.32
CA THR A 5 -5.43 -5.57 6.16
C THR A 5 -6.75 -5.87 6.88
N SER A 6 -7.36 -7.02 6.58
CA SER A 6 -8.43 -7.54 7.42
C SER A 6 -7.89 -8.02 8.77
N LYS A 7 -8.74 -8.04 9.81
CA LYS A 7 -8.39 -8.57 11.14
C LYS A 7 -7.75 -9.96 11.10
N GLY A 8 -8.04 -10.74 10.06
CA GLY A 8 -7.50 -12.10 9.92
C GLY A 8 -5.97 -12.17 9.82
N THR A 9 -5.29 -11.09 9.45
CA THR A 9 -3.82 -11.05 9.48
C THR A 9 -3.32 -11.15 10.92
N MET A 10 -3.96 -10.48 11.85
CA MET A 10 -3.60 -10.47 13.26
C MET A 10 -4.23 -11.62 14.04
N ASP A 11 -5.51 -11.94 13.82
CA ASP A 11 -6.30 -12.80 14.69
C ASP A 11 -6.38 -14.28 14.28
N LYS A 12 -5.89 -14.68 13.08
CA LYS A 12 -5.87 -16.13 12.74
C LYS A 12 -5.03 -16.91 13.74
N GLN A 13 -5.55 -18.05 14.23
CA GLN A 13 -4.83 -18.93 15.15
C GLN A 13 -3.50 -19.43 14.53
N ASN A 14 -3.52 -19.79 13.24
CA ASN A 14 -2.29 -20.17 12.54
C ASN A 14 -1.38 -18.94 12.34
N PRO A 15 -0.19 -18.88 12.99
CA PRO A 15 0.68 -17.73 12.97
C PRO A 15 1.62 -17.68 11.75
N SER A 16 1.49 -18.56 10.76
CA SER A 16 2.46 -18.71 9.66
C SER A 16 2.76 -17.41 8.93
N ILE A 17 1.71 -16.61 8.63
CA ILE A 17 1.86 -15.32 7.95
C ILE A 17 2.54 -14.32 8.88
N ARG A 18 2.11 -14.25 10.15
CA ARG A 18 2.74 -13.37 11.15
C ARG A 18 4.20 -13.72 11.35
N LYS A 19 4.52 -15.01 11.43
CA LYS A 19 5.90 -15.48 11.50
C LYS A 19 6.73 -15.00 10.30
N TYR A 20 6.23 -15.23 9.08
CA TYR A 20 6.93 -14.83 7.86
C TYR A 20 7.24 -13.33 7.84
N ILE A 21 6.29 -12.50 8.28
CA ILE A 21 6.46 -11.05 8.36
C ILE A 21 7.41 -10.71 9.50
N ALA A 22 7.21 -11.24 10.69
CA ALA A 22 8.00 -10.93 11.88
C ALA A 22 9.48 -11.31 11.75
N ASP A 23 9.78 -12.39 11.01
CA ASP A 23 11.17 -12.76 10.70
C ASP A 23 11.88 -11.64 9.91
N ARG A 24 11.16 -10.79 9.17
CA ARG A 24 11.70 -9.79 8.22
C ARG A 24 11.41 -8.35 8.59
N ALA A 25 10.39 -8.13 9.37
CA ALA A 25 9.95 -6.79 9.76
C ALA A 25 9.52 -6.77 11.23
N GLU A 26 9.74 -5.65 11.86
CA GLU A 26 9.26 -5.36 13.20
C GLU A 26 7.91 -4.65 13.10
N LEU A 27 6.93 -5.08 13.90
CA LEU A 27 5.69 -4.34 14.06
C LEU A 27 5.96 -3.14 14.98
N VAL A 28 5.90 -1.95 14.43
CA VAL A 28 6.04 -0.68 15.17
C VAL A 28 4.76 -0.35 15.93
N GLY A 29 3.63 -0.75 15.36
CA GLY A 29 2.32 -0.63 15.97
C GLY A 29 1.22 -1.05 15.03
N ALA A 30 0.02 -1.22 15.58
CA ALA A 30 -1.18 -1.58 14.83
C ALA A 30 -2.39 -0.82 15.37
N ILE A 31 -3.28 -0.37 14.48
CA ILE A 31 -4.52 0.31 14.84
C ILE A 31 -5.68 -0.50 14.28
N ARG A 32 -6.60 -0.95 15.12
CA ARG A 32 -7.80 -1.68 14.71
C ARG A 32 -8.97 -0.73 14.55
N LEU A 33 -9.56 -0.71 13.36
CA LEU A 33 -10.69 0.12 13.01
C LEU A 33 -12.02 -0.61 13.28
N PRO A 34 -13.09 0.14 13.62
CA PRO A 34 -14.43 -0.45 13.72
C PRO A 34 -14.90 -0.96 12.36
N ASN A 35 -15.83 -1.93 12.39
CA ASN A 35 -16.36 -2.58 11.19
C ASN A 35 -17.04 -1.62 10.21
N THR A 36 -17.46 -0.45 10.65
CA THR A 36 -18.10 0.60 9.83
C THR A 36 -17.13 1.57 9.16
N ALA A 37 -15.82 1.45 9.41
CA ALA A 37 -14.81 2.40 8.91
C ALA A 37 -14.86 2.61 7.38
N PHE A 38 -15.20 1.57 6.63
CA PHE A 38 -15.30 1.60 5.15
C PHE A 38 -16.73 1.51 4.63
N LYS A 39 -17.74 1.64 5.50
CA LYS A 39 -19.16 1.52 5.10
C LYS A 39 -19.56 2.58 4.08
N GLN A 40 -19.16 3.83 4.29
CA GLN A 40 -19.51 4.93 3.39
C GLN A 40 -18.73 4.94 2.08
N THR A 41 -17.46 4.50 2.10
CA THR A 41 -16.57 4.60 0.95
C THR A 41 -16.55 3.33 0.08
N ALA A 42 -16.71 2.16 0.68
CA ALA A 42 -16.64 0.88 -0.01
C ALA A 42 -17.88 0.00 0.19
N ASN A 43 -18.92 0.50 0.88
CA ASN A 43 -20.13 -0.24 1.21
C ASN A 43 -19.86 -1.62 1.84
N THR A 44 -18.87 -1.69 2.72
CA THR A 44 -18.47 -2.92 3.40
C THR A 44 -18.35 -2.72 4.90
N GLU A 45 -18.77 -3.73 5.66
CA GLU A 45 -18.68 -3.76 7.13
C GLU A 45 -17.69 -4.86 7.53
N VAL A 46 -16.40 -4.49 7.59
CA VAL A 46 -15.32 -5.40 7.97
C VAL A 46 -14.38 -4.74 8.96
N VAL A 47 -13.96 -5.48 9.96
CA VAL A 47 -12.90 -5.05 10.86
C VAL A 47 -11.57 -5.09 10.10
N THR A 48 -10.86 -3.98 10.12
CA THR A 48 -9.58 -3.83 9.45
C THR A 48 -8.52 -3.32 10.42
N ASP A 49 -7.28 -3.69 10.15
CA ASP A 49 -6.12 -3.27 10.90
C ASP A 49 -5.20 -2.43 10.01
N ILE A 50 -4.70 -1.30 10.54
CA ILE A 50 -3.61 -0.55 9.96
C ILE A 50 -2.34 -1.00 10.68
N LEU A 51 -1.44 -1.65 9.95
CA LEU A 51 -0.21 -2.21 10.49
C LEU A 51 0.98 -1.37 10.06
N PHE A 52 1.82 -0.96 11.02
CA PHE A 52 3.03 -0.18 10.77
C PHE A 52 4.25 -1.07 10.98
N PHE A 53 5.06 -1.23 9.93
CA PHE A 53 6.23 -2.10 9.95
C PHE A 53 7.51 -1.32 9.65
N ARG A 54 8.58 -1.72 10.34
CA ARG A 54 9.96 -1.38 10.02
C ARG A 54 10.68 -2.62 9.48
N LYS A 55 11.30 -2.51 8.31
CA LYS A 55 12.12 -3.60 7.76
C LYS A 55 13.30 -3.86 8.70
N ARG A 56 13.57 -5.12 8.99
CA ARG A 56 14.78 -5.53 9.71
C ARG A 56 15.96 -5.57 8.75
N GLU A 57 17.14 -5.21 9.23
CA GLU A 57 18.39 -5.36 8.48
C GLU A 57 18.70 -6.84 8.29
N GLU A 58 18.57 -7.63 9.35
CA GLU A 58 18.74 -9.07 9.34
C GLU A 58 17.46 -9.80 9.71
N LYS A 59 17.27 -10.99 9.14
CA LYS A 59 16.15 -11.85 9.50
C LYS A 59 16.38 -12.46 10.89
N ILE A 60 15.32 -12.49 11.68
CA ILE A 60 15.30 -13.21 12.96
C ILE A 60 14.48 -14.50 12.83
N ASN A 61 14.55 -15.35 13.85
CA ASN A 61 13.58 -16.42 14.04
C ASN A 61 12.52 -15.92 15.05
N ALA A 62 11.40 -15.42 14.52
CA ALA A 62 10.31 -14.93 15.35
C ALA A 62 9.60 -16.08 16.06
N THR A 63 9.38 -15.92 17.36
CA THR A 63 8.70 -16.87 18.26
C THR A 63 7.71 -16.11 19.15
N ILE A 64 6.89 -16.87 19.88
CA ILE A 64 5.94 -16.29 20.83
C ILE A 64 6.63 -15.54 21.97
N GLU A 65 7.87 -15.93 22.30
CA GLU A 65 8.62 -15.31 23.42
C GLU A 65 9.27 -13.97 23.02
N ASN A 66 9.63 -13.82 21.73
CA ASN A 66 10.37 -12.64 21.26
C ASN A 66 9.52 -11.71 20.37
N THR A 67 8.26 -12.04 20.13
CA THR A 67 7.39 -11.27 19.25
C THR A 67 5.97 -11.24 19.82
N GLU A 68 5.59 -10.11 20.41
CA GLU A 68 4.31 -9.91 21.10
C GLU A 68 3.08 -10.25 20.23
N TRP A 69 3.09 -9.79 18.97
CA TRP A 69 1.97 -9.98 18.03
C TRP A 69 1.98 -11.34 17.30
N PHE A 70 2.85 -12.27 17.74
CA PHE A 70 2.98 -13.58 17.13
C PHE A 70 1.74 -14.46 17.31
N ALA A 71 1.16 -14.44 18.49
CA ALA A 71 0.05 -15.30 18.88
C ALA A 71 -1.22 -14.52 19.21
N THR A 72 -2.33 -15.25 19.29
CA THR A 72 -3.60 -14.79 19.83
C THR A 72 -3.74 -15.23 21.30
N GLY A 73 -4.53 -14.48 22.05
CA GLY A 73 -4.89 -14.76 23.42
C GLY A 73 -6.36 -14.39 23.69
N LYS A 74 -6.80 -14.53 24.93
CA LYS A 74 -8.16 -14.19 25.35
C LYS A 74 -8.16 -12.94 26.22
N THR A 75 -9.07 -12.01 25.94
CA THR A 75 -9.35 -10.88 26.85
C THR A 75 -10.06 -11.37 28.09
N GLU A 76 -10.21 -10.50 29.10
CA GLU A 76 -10.98 -10.80 30.31
C GLU A 76 -12.42 -11.19 30.01
N GLU A 77 -13.02 -10.59 28.96
CA GLU A 77 -14.38 -10.90 28.51
C GLU A 77 -14.46 -12.17 27.63
N GLY A 78 -13.32 -12.82 27.37
CA GLY A 78 -13.23 -14.07 26.64
C GLY A 78 -13.21 -13.92 25.11
N TYR A 79 -12.90 -12.72 24.56
CA TYR A 79 -12.66 -12.53 23.14
C TYR A 79 -11.27 -13.03 22.76
N GLU A 80 -11.18 -13.85 21.72
CA GLU A 80 -9.90 -14.32 21.20
C GLU A 80 -9.39 -13.38 20.10
N ILE A 81 -8.37 -12.60 20.44
CA ILE A 81 -7.75 -11.61 19.55
C ILE A 81 -6.22 -11.69 19.63
N ASN A 82 -5.52 -10.96 18.77
CA ASN A 82 -4.06 -10.91 18.81
C ASN A 82 -3.57 -10.32 20.15
N ASN A 83 -2.49 -10.90 20.69
CA ASN A 83 -1.87 -10.45 21.94
C ASN A 83 -1.49 -8.97 21.93
N TYR A 84 -1.11 -8.43 20.79
CA TYR A 84 -0.85 -7.00 20.64
C TYR A 84 -2.05 -6.14 21.11
N TYR A 85 -3.29 -6.48 20.71
CA TYR A 85 -4.47 -5.70 21.12
C TYR A 85 -4.92 -6.00 22.54
N ILE A 86 -4.47 -7.09 23.15
CA ILE A 86 -4.66 -7.36 24.58
C ILE A 86 -3.72 -6.48 25.40
N ALA A 87 -2.47 -6.33 24.97
CA ALA A 87 -1.48 -5.47 25.60
C ALA A 87 -1.73 -3.97 25.34
N HIS A 88 -2.31 -3.63 24.19
CA HIS A 88 -2.56 -2.26 23.72
C HIS A 88 -4.05 -2.04 23.39
N PRO A 89 -4.96 -2.13 24.38
CA PRO A 89 -6.41 -2.00 24.13
C PRO A 89 -6.80 -0.63 23.58
N GLU A 90 -6.03 0.42 23.85
CA GLU A 90 -6.21 1.78 23.33
C GLU A 90 -6.00 1.89 21.80
N MET A 91 -5.38 0.89 21.20
CA MET A 91 -5.17 0.83 19.75
C MET A 91 -6.36 0.19 19.01
N GLY A 92 -7.36 -0.31 19.74
CA GLY A 92 -8.66 -0.71 19.20
C GLY A 92 -9.65 0.46 19.23
N LEU A 93 -10.05 0.93 18.05
CA LEU A 93 -10.92 2.11 17.91
C LEU A 93 -12.40 1.74 17.91
N GLY A 94 -12.86 1.08 18.96
CA GLY A 94 -14.25 0.68 19.14
C GLY A 94 -14.39 -0.37 20.23
N THR A 95 -15.59 -0.94 20.32
CA THR A 95 -15.94 -1.95 21.33
C THR A 95 -15.98 -3.34 20.70
N LEU A 96 -15.28 -4.29 21.31
CA LEU A 96 -15.34 -5.70 20.92
C LEU A 96 -16.75 -6.26 21.13
N ALA A 97 -17.24 -7.00 20.17
CA ALA A 97 -18.54 -7.67 20.23
C ALA A 97 -18.50 -9.00 19.48
N LYS A 98 -19.42 -9.91 19.83
CA LYS A 98 -19.67 -11.13 19.05
C LYS A 98 -20.82 -10.89 18.08
N GLU A 99 -20.64 -11.32 16.85
CA GLU A 99 -21.68 -11.32 15.82
C GLU A 99 -21.74 -12.71 15.16
N THR A 100 -22.95 -13.07 14.73
CA THR A 100 -23.11 -14.27 13.91
C THR A 100 -22.74 -13.91 12.47
N GLY A 101 -21.66 -14.47 11.97
CA GLY A 101 -21.24 -14.30 10.57
C GLY A 101 -22.21 -14.91 9.57
N LEU A 102 -22.00 -14.61 8.28
CA LEU A 102 -22.85 -15.06 7.16
C LEU A 102 -23.08 -16.58 7.09
N TYR A 103 -22.22 -17.37 7.73
CA TYR A 103 -22.28 -18.84 7.73
C TYR A 103 -22.66 -19.42 9.10
N GLY A 104 -23.24 -18.62 10.00
CA GLY A 104 -23.71 -19.08 11.31
C GLY A 104 -22.60 -19.26 12.36
N ALA A 105 -21.34 -19.03 12.02
CA ALA A 105 -20.24 -19.07 12.99
C ALA A 105 -20.18 -17.75 13.78
N GLU A 106 -19.92 -17.85 15.09
CA GLU A 106 -19.61 -16.66 15.89
C GLU A 106 -18.30 -16.04 15.41
N ASP A 107 -18.32 -14.75 15.17
CA ASP A 107 -17.15 -13.97 14.79
C ASP A 107 -17.00 -12.76 15.71
N ILE A 108 -15.76 -12.35 15.97
CA ILE A 108 -15.48 -11.18 16.78
C ILE A 108 -15.43 -9.97 15.87
N THR A 109 -16.20 -8.96 16.20
CA THR A 109 -16.25 -7.67 15.50
C THR A 109 -15.85 -6.53 16.43
N VAL A 110 -15.59 -5.36 15.84
CA VAL A 110 -15.36 -4.10 16.57
C VAL A 110 -16.44 -3.12 16.14
N LYS A 111 -17.33 -2.75 17.06
CA LYS A 111 -18.38 -1.76 16.81
C LYS A 111 -17.89 -0.36 17.13
N PRO A 112 -18.39 0.66 16.37
CA PRO A 112 -18.10 2.05 16.74
C PRO A 112 -18.61 2.36 18.15
N ASP A 113 -17.85 3.11 18.91
CA ASP A 113 -18.13 3.49 20.29
C ASP A 113 -18.65 4.93 20.43
N GLY A 114 -18.99 5.57 19.31
CA GLY A 114 -19.55 6.92 19.24
C GLY A 114 -18.50 8.03 19.16
N ARG A 115 -17.21 7.72 19.27
CA ARG A 115 -16.14 8.70 19.02
C ARG A 115 -16.06 9.05 17.54
N ASP A 116 -15.61 10.27 17.21
CA ASP A 116 -15.20 10.59 15.84
C ASP A 116 -14.00 9.73 15.43
N LEU A 117 -14.13 9.02 14.31
CA LEU A 117 -13.13 8.06 13.86
C LEU A 117 -11.79 8.75 13.48
N SER A 118 -11.87 9.97 12.89
CA SER A 118 -10.67 10.71 12.51
C SER A 118 -9.88 11.17 13.73
N GLU A 119 -10.57 11.67 14.75
CA GLU A 119 -9.94 12.06 16.01
C GLU A 119 -9.35 10.84 16.73
N ALA A 120 -10.07 9.70 16.74
CA ALA A 120 -9.58 8.47 17.35
C ALA A 120 -8.33 7.92 16.63
N ILE A 121 -8.29 7.96 15.30
CA ILE A 121 -7.11 7.58 14.51
C ILE A 121 -5.93 8.49 14.84
N ASN A 122 -6.12 9.81 14.86
CA ASN A 122 -5.06 10.76 15.20
C ASN A 122 -4.50 10.54 16.61
N ALA A 123 -5.38 10.26 17.57
CA ALA A 123 -4.98 9.93 18.92
C ALA A 123 -4.18 8.62 18.99
N ALA A 124 -4.56 7.59 18.23
CA ALA A 124 -3.81 6.33 18.15
C ALA A 124 -2.45 6.52 17.46
N ILE A 125 -2.37 7.29 16.38
CA ILE A 125 -1.11 7.63 15.70
C ILE A 125 -0.15 8.33 16.65
N SER A 126 -0.64 9.24 17.49
CA SER A 126 0.19 9.96 18.46
C SER A 126 0.83 9.06 19.53
N ARG A 127 0.31 7.84 19.71
CA ARG A 127 0.87 6.84 20.64
C ARG A 127 1.91 5.95 19.99
N LEU A 128 2.03 5.95 18.66
CA LEU A 128 3.09 5.21 17.98
C LEU A 128 4.46 5.80 18.34
N PRO A 129 5.52 4.97 18.43
CA PRO A 129 6.87 5.45 18.65
C PRO A 129 7.24 6.52 17.63
N GLN A 130 7.77 7.66 18.08
CA GLN A 130 8.13 8.78 17.20
C GLN A 130 9.47 8.56 16.49
N ASP A 131 10.38 7.82 17.11
CA ASP A 131 11.77 7.66 16.67
C ASP A 131 12.02 6.37 15.88
N PHE A 132 10.96 5.73 15.35
CA PHE A 132 11.13 4.47 14.62
C PHE A 132 11.67 4.65 13.20
N TYR A 133 11.63 5.85 12.65
CA TYR A 133 12.16 6.17 11.33
C TYR A 133 13.55 6.79 11.47
N VAL A 134 14.56 5.97 11.37
CA VAL A 134 15.92 6.44 11.11
C VAL A 134 16.00 6.62 9.59
N ASN A 135 16.19 7.86 9.15
CA ASN A 135 16.50 8.11 7.74
C ASN A 135 17.88 7.50 7.49
N PRO A 136 18.02 6.39 6.77
CA PRO A 136 19.35 5.85 6.52
C PRO A 136 20.16 6.94 5.84
N GLU A 137 21.38 7.17 6.31
CA GLU A 137 22.31 8.01 5.54
C GLU A 137 22.39 7.40 4.14
N PRO A 138 22.28 8.21 3.07
CA PRO A 138 22.34 7.69 1.71
C PRO A 138 23.64 6.94 1.52
N THR A 139 23.54 5.70 1.07
CA THR A 139 24.73 4.93 0.71
C THR A 139 25.41 5.58 -0.49
N GLU A 140 26.74 5.37 -0.66
CA GLU A 140 27.47 5.89 -1.82
C GLU A 140 26.81 5.49 -3.15
N GLU A 141 26.12 4.35 -3.19
CA GLU A 141 25.32 3.89 -4.34
C GLU A 141 24.06 4.76 -4.56
N GLU A 142 23.39 5.23 -3.49
CA GLU A 142 22.24 6.13 -3.58
C GLU A 142 22.65 7.56 -3.94
N GLU A 143 23.82 8.02 -3.49
CA GLU A 143 24.41 9.30 -3.94
C GLU A 143 24.82 9.26 -5.41
N THR A 144 25.34 8.12 -5.89
CA THR A 144 25.66 7.94 -7.31
C THR A 144 24.39 7.91 -8.17
N GLN A 145 23.28 7.35 -7.66
CA GLN A 145 21.97 7.38 -8.34
C GLN A 145 21.34 8.78 -8.36
N LYS A 146 21.53 9.60 -7.32
CA LYS A 146 21.06 11.01 -7.31
C LYS A 146 21.76 11.87 -8.38
N ASN A 147 23.02 11.57 -8.69
CA ASN A 147 23.77 12.29 -9.73
C ASN A 147 23.33 11.96 -11.18
N HIS A 148 22.41 10.99 -11.36
CA HIS A 148 21.84 10.61 -12.65
C HIS A 148 20.35 10.98 -12.75
N ALA A 149 19.81 11.69 -11.78
CA ALA A 149 18.43 12.16 -11.81
C ALA A 149 18.27 13.22 -12.90
N ILE A 150 17.42 12.91 -13.87
CA ILE A 150 16.95 13.92 -14.84
C ILE A 150 15.95 14.83 -14.14
N GLU A 151 15.78 16.05 -14.69
CA GLU A 151 14.78 17.00 -14.20
C GLU A 151 13.40 16.33 -14.13
N VAL A 152 12.66 16.59 -13.04
CA VAL A 152 11.36 15.96 -12.81
C VAL A 152 10.37 16.36 -13.88
N ASP A 153 9.85 15.38 -14.60
CA ASP A 153 8.80 15.59 -15.57
C ASP A 153 7.42 15.41 -14.93
N TYR A 154 6.80 16.52 -14.55
CA TYR A 154 5.48 16.51 -13.90
C TYR A 154 4.33 16.07 -14.82
N SER A 155 4.53 15.97 -16.14
CA SER A 155 3.56 15.40 -17.08
C SER A 155 3.46 13.88 -16.91
N VAL A 156 4.50 13.24 -16.41
CA VAL A 156 4.51 11.82 -16.04
C VAL A 156 3.82 11.66 -14.68
N ARG A 157 2.73 10.93 -14.63
CA ARG A 157 2.02 10.67 -13.35
C ARG A 157 2.88 9.85 -12.39
N GLN A 158 2.56 9.94 -11.10
CA GLN A 158 3.20 9.14 -10.05
C GLN A 158 3.22 7.65 -10.42
N MET A 159 4.36 6.98 -10.17
CA MET A 159 4.61 5.56 -10.45
C MET A 159 4.57 5.17 -11.95
N ASN A 160 4.49 6.15 -12.85
CA ASN A 160 4.56 5.89 -14.29
C ASN A 160 5.97 6.09 -14.84
N TYR A 161 6.18 5.53 -16.03
CA TYR A 161 7.46 5.48 -16.70
C TYR A 161 7.57 6.52 -17.81
N LYS A 162 8.80 7.01 -18.03
CA LYS A 162 9.28 7.80 -19.16
C LYS A 162 10.48 7.09 -19.76
N ALA A 163 10.50 6.94 -21.06
CA ALA A 163 11.66 6.46 -21.82
C ALA A 163 12.37 7.67 -22.43
N GLU A 164 13.67 7.82 -22.21
CA GLU A 164 14.47 8.92 -22.73
C GLU A 164 15.92 8.52 -22.87
N ASN A 165 16.51 8.79 -24.04
CA ASN A 165 17.93 8.54 -24.32
C ASN A 165 18.39 7.08 -24.08
N GLY A 166 17.53 6.10 -24.37
CA GLY A 166 17.84 4.68 -24.18
C GLY A 166 17.71 4.20 -22.73
N LYS A 167 17.23 5.04 -21.82
CA LYS A 167 17.03 4.74 -20.42
C LYS A 167 15.54 4.82 -20.06
N LEU A 168 15.17 4.07 -19.03
CA LEU A 168 13.82 4.05 -18.48
C LEU A 168 13.83 4.75 -17.12
N TYR A 169 12.91 5.67 -16.92
CA TYR A 169 12.75 6.39 -15.66
C TYR A 169 11.34 6.20 -15.11
N ARG A 170 11.22 6.09 -13.80
CA ARG A 170 9.94 6.04 -13.09
C ARG A 170 9.81 7.25 -12.17
N ARG A 171 8.68 7.94 -12.24
CA ARG A 171 8.39 9.04 -11.33
C ARG A 171 7.98 8.53 -9.95
N VAL A 172 8.76 8.88 -8.93
CA VAL A 172 8.50 8.54 -7.52
C VAL A 172 8.60 9.84 -6.70
N GLY A 173 7.46 10.37 -6.26
CA GLY A 173 7.43 11.68 -5.61
C GLY A 173 7.85 12.79 -6.56
N ASP A 174 8.81 13.57 -6.13
CA ASP A 174 9.45 14.65 -6.89
C ASP A 174 10.81 14.23 -7.47
N GLU A 175 10.94 12.95 -7.84
CA GLU A 175 12.15 12.40 -8.44
C GLU A 175 11.81 11.52 -9.65
N MET A 176 12.73 11.51 -10.65
CA MET A 176 12.73 10.56 -11.76
C MET A 176 13.83 9.53 -11.50
N LYS A 177 13.45 8.33 -11.06
CA LYS A 177 14.39 7.25 -10.76
C LYS A 177 14.65 6.40 -11.99
N GLU A 178 15.92 6.18 -12.32
CA GLU A 178 16.31 5.25 -13.38
C GLU A 178 15.93 3.82 -12.98
N GLU A 179 15.31 3.09 -13.90
CA GLU A 179 14.91 1.70 -13.73
C GLU A 179 15.69 0.80 -14.70
N GLU A 180 16.07 -0.36 -14.21
CA GLU A 180 16.75 -1.35 -15.04
C GLU A 180 15.80 -1.89 -16.12
N ILE A 181 16.33 -1.95 -17.35
CA ILE A 181 15.62 -2.53 -18.47
C ILE A 181 15.99 -4.02 -18.54
N PRO A 182 15.01 -4.93 -18.65
CA PRO A 182 15.30 -6.35 -18.81
C PRO A 182 16.23 -6.61 -19.99
N HIS A 183 17.25 -7.41 -19.80
CA HIS A 183 18.20 -7.76 -20.87
C HIS A 183 17.59 -8.67 -21.96
N GLN A 184 16.44 -9.25 -21.69
CA GLN A 184 15.70 -10.09 -22.64
C GLN A 184 14.19 -9.79 -22.58
N PRO A 185 13.51 -9.66 -23.71
CA PRO A 185 14.06 -9.75 -25.09
C PRO A 185 14.98 -8.56 -25.44
N LYS A 186 15.83 -8.68 -26.45
CA LYS A 186 16.80 -7.65 -26.85
C LYS A 186 16.15 -6.31 -27.24
N ASP A 187 14.90 -6.34 -27.64
CA ASP A 187 14.07 -5.18 -28.02
C ASP A 187 13.22 -4.63 -26.84
N ALA A 188 13.54 -5.03 -25.61
CA ALA A 188 12.75 -4.66 -24.43
C ALA A 188 12.55 -3.14 -24.27
N TYR A 189 13.61 -2.35 -24.46
CA TYR A 189 13.52 -0.88 -24.41
C TYR A 189 12.55 -0.34 -25.44
N GLU A 190 12.72 -0.72 -26.71
CA GLU A 190 11.87 -0.25 -27.81
C GLU A 190 10.39 -0.60 -27.59
N ARG A 191 10.12 -1.81 -27.10
CA ARG A 191 8.76 -2.23 -26.75
C ARG A 191 8.17 -1.40 -25.60
N ILE A 192 8.95 -1.16 -24.55
CA ILE A 192 8.51 -0.32 -23.42
C ILE A 192 8.24 1.12 -23.88
N GLU A 193 9.12 1.70 -24.71
CA GLU A 193 8.95 3.04 -25.27
C GLU A 193 7.66 3.14 -26.10
N LYS A 194 7.41 2.16 -26.99
CA LYS A 194 6.16 2.08 -27.78
C LYS A 194 4.92 1.93 -26.87
N MET A 195 4.98 1.11 -25.84
CA MET A 195 3.88 0.98 -24.87
C MET A 195 3.59 2.29 -24.12
N ILE A 196 4.63 3.05 -23.76
CA ILE A 196 4.48 4.37 -23.15
C ILE A 196 3.78 5.32 -24.11
N GLY A 197 4.14 5.29 -25.41
CA GLY A 197 3.51 6.07 -26.46
C GLY A 197 2.03 5.73 -26.63
N LEU A 198 1.68 4.45 -26.74
CA LEU A 198 0.30 3.98 -26.83
C LEU A 198 -0.53 4.40 -25.61
N ARG A 199 -0.01 4.23 -24.40
CA ARG A 199 -0.67 4.69 -23.17
C ARG A 199 -0.95 6.18 -23.17
N THR A 200 0.01 6.98 -23.64
CA THR A 200 -0.13 8.44 -23.69
C THR A 200 -1.20 8.85 -24.70
N ALA A 201 -1.20 8.27 -25.89
CA ALA A 201 -2.22 8.54 -26.91
C ALA A 201 -3.63 8.11 -26.47
N LEU A 202 -3.74 6.97 -25.78
CA LEU A 202 -5.02 6.52 -25.22
C LEU A 202 -5.56 7.51 -24.17
N ARG A 203 -4.71 8.02 -23.31
CA ARG A 203 -5.10 9.03 -22.30
C ARG A 203 -5.54 10.33 -22.95
N GLU A 204 -4.85 10.78 -24.00
CA GLU A 204 -5.23 11.94 -24.78
C GLU A 204 -6.66 11.80 -25.32
N ILE A 205 -7.00 10.64 -25.86
CA ILE A 205 -8.37 10.34 -26.34
C ILE A 205 -9.39 10.43 -25.19
N ILE A 206 -9.09 9.80 -24.05
CA ILE A 206 -9.98 9.82 -22.87
C ILE A 206 -10.20 11.27 -22.39
N GLU A 207 -9.16 12.09 -22.36
CA GLU A 207 -9.28 13.50 -21.98
C GLU A 207 -10.13 14.31 -22.96
N ILE A 208 -9.94 14.10 -24.27
CA ILE A 208 -10.74 14.74 -25.32
C ILE A 208 -12.22 14.37 -25.14
N GLN A 209 -12.53 13.10 -24.98
CA GLN A 209 -13.89 12.62 -24.77
C GLN A 209 -14.53 13.20 -23.50
N THR A 210 -13.75 13.32 -22.42
CA THR A 210 -14.24 13.84 -21.13
C THR A 210 -14.54 15.33 -21.19
N LYS A 211 -13.80 16.08 -22.04
CA LYS A 211 -13.95 17.54 -22.18
C LYS A 211 -14.96 17.96 -23.25
N ASN A 212 -15.71 17.01 -23.85
CA ASN A 212 -16.67 17.27 -24.95
C ASN A 212 -16.05 18.09 -26.08
N CYS A 213 -14.85 17.73 -26.53
CA CYS A 213 -14.24 18.34 -27.71
C CYS A 213 -14.94 17.93 -29.00
N ASP A 214 -14.64 18.65 -30.07
CA ASP A 214 -15.22 18.39 -31.40
C ASP A 214 -14.77 17.04 -32.01
N ASP A 215 -15.59 16.51 -32.90
CA ASP A 215 -15.36 15.19 -33.56
C ASP A 215 -14.08 15.16 -34.39
N GLU A 216 -13.62 16.30 -34.91
CA GLU A 216 -12.42 16.37 -35.73
C GLU A 216 -11.17 16.16 -34.87
N THR A 217 -11.12 16.79 -33.69
CA THR A 217 -10.05 16.61 -32.68
C THR A 217 -9.99 15.16 -32.20
N LEU A 218 -11.16 14.55 -31.94
CA LEU A 218 -11.24 13.15 -31.55
C LEU A 218 -10.74 12.22 -32.65
N ALA A 219 -11.16 12.44 -33.91
CA ALA A 219 -10.72 11.63 -35.03
C ALA A 219 -9.20 11.66 -35.25
N LYS A 220 -8.57 12.84 -35.11
CA LYS A 220 -7.12 12.99 -35.22
C LYS A 220 -6.39 12.22 -34.13
N ALA A 221 -6.90 12.27 -32.88
CA ALA A 221 -6.30 11.53 -31.76
C ALA A 221 -6.45 10.01 -31.96
N GLN A 222 -7.58 9.54 -32.46
CA GLN A 222 -7.81 8.13 -32.81
C GLN A 222 -6.88 7.66 -33.94
N GLU A 223 -6.70 8.46 -35.00
CA GLU A 223 -5.75 8.15 -36.08
C GLU A 223 -4.31 8.04 -35.56
N LYS A 224 -3.90 8.95 -34.65
CA LYS A 224 -2.59 8.90 -33.96
C LYS A 224 -2.40 7.61 -33.19
N LEU A 225 -3.41 7.20 -32.41
CA LEU A 225 -3.37 5.93 -31.66
C LEU A 225 -3.25 4.73 -32.59
N GLY A 226 -4.03 4.70 -33.69
CA GLY A 226 -3.98 3.64 -34.74
C GLY A 226 -2.58 3.48 -35.32
N LYS A 227 -1.95 4.60 -35.74
CA LYS A 227 -0.58 4.58 -36.27
C LYS A 227 0.45 4.04 -35.23
N LEU A 228 0.31 4.40 -33.99
CA LEU A 228 1.18 3.88 -32.92
C LEU A 228 0.96 2.40 -32.67
N TYR A 229 -0.28 1.93 -32.74
CA TYR A 229 -0.64 0.53 -32.60
C TYR A 229 -0.13 -0.34 -33.74
N ASP A 230 -0.29 0.13 -34.99
CA ASP A 230 0.19 -0.59 -36.16
C ASP A 230 1.72 -0.67 -36.23
N GLY A 231 2.41 0.24 -35.55
CA GLY A 231 3.86 0.26 -35.43
C GLY A 231 4.41 -0.54 -34.22
N PHE A 232 3.53 -1.11 -33.39
CA PHE A 232 3.93 -1.89 -32.21
C PHE A 232 4.23 -3.35 -32.57
#